data_7057f93c50fef10f788e6b7050c3da39
#
_entry.id   7057f93c50fef10f788e6b7050c3da39
#
_cell.length_a   1.000
_cell.length_b   1.000
_cell.length_c   1.000
_cell.angle_alpha   90.00
_cell.angle_beta   90.00
_cell.angle_gamma   90.00
#
_symmetry.space_group_name_H-M   'P 1'
#
loop_
_entity.id
_entity.type
_entity.pdbx_description
1 polymer ?
#
loop_
_entity_poly.entity_id
_entity_poly.type
_entity_poly.pdbx_seq_one_letter_code
_entity_poly.pdbx_strand_id
1 'polypeptide(L)'
;KKLSKKKRYELADYIKEIALDYSVVEVTNEQIDNTNILKERLKSYHNVLDKLNIIPDNILVDGDKFKPYLSPNAEFISHICIEKGDNKFRSIAAASIIAKTNKDDHVLKMHMEYPVYGWDTNSCYLTAKHNESILKYGITKYHRRTFGICKQWKELPQDYL
;
A
#
# COMPACT_ATOMS: atom_id res chain seq x y z
N LYS A 1 12.01 -1.68 -8.67
CA LYS A 1 13.36 -1.12 -8.35
C LYS A 1 14.18 -0.76 -9.59
N LYS A 2 13.84 -1.26 -10.79
CA LYS A 2 14.58 -1.04 -12.05
C LYS A 2 14.12 0.20 -12.83
N LEU A 3 12.96 0.78 -12.52
CA LEU A 3 12.38 1.92 -13.23
C LEU A 3 12.58 3.22 -12.45
N SER A 4 12.89 4.31 -13.15
CA SER A 4 12.87 5.66 -12.59
C SER A 4 11.45 6.07 -12.18
N LYS A 5 11.31 7.08 -11.30
CA LYS A 5 10.00 7.61 -10.90
C LYS A 5 9.21 8.06 -12.13
N LYS A 6 9.81 8.89 -13.00
CA LYS A 6 9.19 9.37 -14.23
C LYS A 6 8.64 8.21 -15.08
N LYS A 7 9.47 7.19 -15.35
CA LYS A 7 9.04 6.04 -16.16
C LYS A 7 7.92 5.22 -15.53
N ARG A 8 7.86 5.14 -14.17
CA ARG A 8 6.74 4.49 -13.50
C ARG A 8 5.42 5.21 -13.72
N TYR A 9 5.41 6.55 -13.67
CA TYR A 9 4.19 7.34 -13.90
C TYR A 9 3.72 7.22 -15.35
N GLU A 10 4.62 7.37 -16.32
CA GLU A 10 4.28 7.16 -17.73
C GLU A 10 3.66 5.77 -17.98
N LEU A 11 4.22 4.73 -17.37
CA LEU A 11 3.69 3.38 -17.48
C LEU A 11 2.38 3.20 -16.70
N ALA A 12 2.20 3.86 -15.56
CA ALA A 12 0.96 3.79 -14.81
C ALA A 12 -0.21 4.37 -15.62
N ASP A 13 0.00 5.50 -16.29
CA ASP A 13 -1.03 6.12 -17.13
C ASP A 13 -1.37 5.21 -18.32
N TYR A 14 -0.36 4.67 -19.00
CA TYR A 14 -0.57 3.70 -20.08
C TYR A 14 -1.30 2.44 -19.62
N ILE A 15 -0.93 1.87 -18.45
CA ILE A 15 -1.59 0.68 -17.91
C ILE A 15 -3.06 0.96 -17.61
N LYS A 16 -3.38 2.13 -17.02
CA LYS A 16 -4.77 2.53 -16.74
C LYS A 16 -5.60 2.68 -18.02
N GLU A 17 -4.98 3.11 -19.10
CA GLU A 17 -5.65 3.27 -20.39
C GLU A 17 -5.99 1.92 -21.05
N ILE A 18 -5.08 0.93 -20.96
CA ILE A 18 -5.24 -0.36 -21.66
C ILE A 18 -5.82 -1.49 -20.80
N ALA A 19 -5.85 -1.34 -19.48
CA ALA A 19 -6.42 -2.36 -18.60
C ALA A 19 -7.94 -2.44 -18.80
N LEU A 20 -8.47 -3.67 -18.84
CA LEU A 20 -9.93 -3.87 -18.87
C LEU A 20 -10.60 -3.29 -17.64
N ASP A 21 -9.94 -3.44 -16.48
CA ASP A 21 -10.33 -2.84 -15.22
C ASP A 21 -9.14 -2.79 -14.26
N TYR A 22 -9.18 -1.90 -13.30
CA TYR A 22 -8.20 -1.85 -12.21
C TYR A 22 -8.81 -1.23 -10.96
N SER A 23 -8.31 -1.63 -9.81
CA SER A 23 -8.68 -1.00 -8.54
C SER A 23 -7.48 -0.81 -7.64
N VAL A 24 -7.61 0.13 -6.70
CA VAL A 24 -6.62 0.38 -5.66
C VAL A 24 -7.32 0.46 -4.32
N VAL A 25 -6.73 -0.18 -3.32
CA VAL A 25 -7.17 -0.10 -1.93
C VAL A 25 -6.01 0.39 -1.08
N GLU A 26 -6.29 1.38 -0.27
CA GLU A 26 -5.39 1.86 0.76
C GLU A 26 -5.81 1.27 2.11
N VAL A 27 -4.82 0.77 2.85
CA VAL A 27 -5.02 0.31 4.24
C VAL A 27 -4.39 1.34 5.15
N THR A 28 -5.18 1.90 6.05
CA THR A 28 -4.74 2.95 6.96
C THR A 28 -3.84 2.40 8.07
N ASN A 29 -3.01 3.26 8.65
CA ASN A 29 -2.24 2.93 9.84
C ASN A 29 -3.14 2.50 11.00
N GLU A 30 -4.31 3.13 11.18
CA GLU A 30 -5.27 2.77 12.21
C GLU A 30 -5.82 1.35 12.03
N GLN A 31 -6.18 0.95 10.80
CA GLN A 31 -6.60 -0.42 10.51
C GLN A 31 -5.51 -1.44 10.86
N ILE A 32 -4.24 -1.12 10.53
CA ILE A 32 -3.10 -1.97 10.87
C ILE A 32 -2.88 -2.02 12.39
N ASP A 33 -3.02 -0.90 13.09
CA ASP A 33 -2.86 -0.82 14.54
C ASP A 33 -3.95 -1.59 15.30
N ASN A 34 -5.19 -1.60 14.78
CA ASN A 34 -6.32 -2.33 15.35
C ASN A 34 -6.25 -3.84 15.14
N THR A 35 -5.45 -4.29 14.17
CA THR A 35 -5.29 -5.71 13.83
C THR A 35 -3.81 -6.10 13.77
N ASN A 36 -3.29 -6.30 12.59
CA ASN A 36 -1.87 -6.36 12.25
C ASN A 36 -1.70 -6.31 10.71
N ILE A 37 -0.46 -5.99 10.29
CA ILE A 37 -0.14 -5.82 8.87
C ILE A 37 -0.41 -7.06 8.00
N LEU A 38 -0.24 -8.27 8.55
CA LEU A 38 -0.49 -9.51 7.79
C LEU A 38 -1.99 -9.70 7.52
N LYS A 39 -2.82 -9.51 8.54
CA LYS A 39 -4.28 -9.62 8.40
C LYS A 39 -4.81 -8.60 7.41
N GLU A 40 -4.40 -7.34 7.55
CA GLU A 40 -4.84 -6.27 6.65
C GLU A 40 -4.33 -6.47 5.22
N ARG A 41 -3.11 -6.96 5.01
CA ARG A 41 -2.63 -7.33 3.67
C ARG A 41 -3.50 -8.41 3.03
N LEU A 42 -3.82 -9.48 3.75
CA LEU A 42 -4.66 -10.56 3.20
C LEU A 42 -6.10 -10.08 2.93
N LYS A 43 -6.65 -9.21 3.78
CA LYS A 43 -7.95 -8.60 3.58
C LYS A 43 -7.95 -7.66 2.39
N SER A 44 -6.89 -6.87 2.21
CA SER A 44 -6.79 -5.91 1.11
C SER A 44 -6.81 -6.57 -0.28
N TYR A 45 -6.32 -7.79 -0.41
CA TYR A 45 -6.43 -8.55 -1.67
C TYR A 45 -7.90 -8.79 -2.06
N HIS A 46 -8.76 -9.18 -1.11
CA HIS A 46 -10.19 -9.35 -1.36
C HIS A 46 -10.86 -8.00 -1.63
N ASN A 47 -10.57 -6.99 -0.82
CA ASN A 47 -11.14 -5.64 -1.01
C ASN A 47 -10.80 -5.04 -2.38
N VAL A 48 -9.61 -5.36 -2.96
CA VAL A 48 -9.26 -4.94 -4.32
C VAL A 48 -10.13 -5.66 -5.35
N LEU A 49 -10.32 -6.97 -5.19
CA LEU A 49 -11.16 -7.77 -6.09
C LEU A 49 -12.63 -7.35 -6.03
N ASP A 50 -13.15 -7.07 -4.84
CA ASP A 50 -14.52 -6.59 -4.62
C ASP A 50 -14.81 -5.23 -5.28
N LYS A 51 -13.76 -4.42 -5.56
CA LYS A 51 -13.88 -3.12 -6.23
C LYS A 51 -13.81 -3.19 -7.75
N LEU A 52 -13.49 -4.33 -8.32
CA LEU A 52 -13.48 -4.51 -9.76
C LEU A 52 -14.92 -4.59 -10.28
N ASN A 53 -15.18 -3.95 -11.42
CA ASN A 53 -16.44 -4.05 -12.15
C ASN A 53 -16.48 -5.36 -12.96
N ILE A 54 -15.33 -5.92 -13.30
CA ILE A 54 -15.17 -7.15 -14.07
C ILE A 54 -14.62 -8.23 -13.16
N ILE A 55 -15.35 -9.33 -13.01
CA ILE A 55 -14.91 -10.48 -12.24
C ILE A 55 -13.78 -11.19 -13.04
N PRO A 56 -12.57 -11.38 -12.46
CA PRO A 56 -11.49 -12.04 -13.16
C PRO A 56 -11.70 -13.55 -13.25
N ASP A 57 -11.30 -14.18 -14.35
CA ASP A 57 -11.30 -15.64 -14.49
C ASP A 57 -10.23 -16.32 -13.61
N ASN A 58 -9.11 -15.65 -13.40
CA ASN A 58 -7.98 -16.16 -12.62
C ASN A 58 -7.26 -15.03 -11.87
N ILE A 59 -6.67 -15.33 -10.72
CA ILE A 59 -5.95 -14.40 -9.87
C ILE A 59 -4.48 -14.80 -9.78
N LEU A 60 -3.57 -13.90 -10.16
CA LEU A 60 -2.13 -14.03 -9.93
C LEU A 60 -1.73 -13.11 -8.77
N VAL A 61 -1.12 -13.68 -7.73
CA VAL A 61 -0.74 -12.95 -6.52
C VAL A 61 0.77 -12.90 -6.39
N ASP A 62 1.32 -11.70 -6.19
CA ASP A 62 2.73 -11.55 -5.83
C ASP A 62 2.97 -11.98 -4.37
N GLY A 63 3.79 -13.00 -4.17
CA GLY A 63 4.10 -13.56 -2.86
C GLY A 63 3.67 -15.01 -2.69
N ASP A 64 3.57 -15.43 -1.42
CA ASP A 64 3.37 -16.83 -1.00
C ASP A 64 2.03 -17.09 -0.31
N LYS A 65 1.22 -16.06 -0.04
CA LYS A 65 0.01 -16.16 0.78
C LYS A 65 -1.17 -15.43 0.15
N PHE A 66 -2.24 -16.16 -0.04
CA PHE A 66 -3.54 -15.67 -0.43
C PHE A 66 -4.63 -16.56 0.19
N LYS A 67 -5.78 -16.00 0.51
CA LYS A 67 -6.96 -16.78 0.92
C LYS A 67 -7.86 -16.96 -0.29
N PRO A 68 -8.49 -18.14 -0.48
CA PRO A 68 -9.45 -18.35 -1.57
C PRO A 68 -10.47 -17.20 -1.61
N TYR A 69 -10.71 -16.67 -2.80
CA TYR A 69 -11.65 -15.58 -3.03
C TYR A 69 -12.95 -16.14 -3.61
N LEU A 70 -14.06 -15.80 -2.97
CA LEU A 70 -15.41 -16.07 -3.44
C LEU A 70 -15.94 -14.83 -4.13
N SER A 71 -16.25 -14.93 -5.41
CA SER A 71 -16.80 -13.82 -6.19
C SER A 71 -18.23 -13.45 -5.75
N PRO A 72 -18.75 -12.29 -6.15
CA PRO A 72 -20.16 -11.94 -5.91
C PRO A 72 -21.17 -12.96 -6.48
N ASN A 73 -20.79 -13.75 -7.48
CA ASN A 73 -21.60 -14.81 -8.06
C ASN A 73 -21.52 -16.15 -7.29
N ALA A 74 -20.91 -16.15 -6.09
CA ALA A 74 -20.70 -17.34 -5.26
C ALA A 74 -19.83 -18.43 -5.90
N GLU A 75 -18.88 -18.04 -6.77
CA GLU A 75 -17.90 -18.92 -7.40
C GLU A 75 -16.50 -18.68 -6.84
N PHE A 76 -15.77 -19.73 -6.53
CA PHE A 76 -14.36 -19.61 -6.17
C PHE A 76 -13.51 -19.31 -7.40
N ILE A 77 -12.79 -18.20 -7.36
CA ILE A 77 -11.88 -17.85 -8.45
C ILE A 77 -10.54 -18.53 -8.23
N SER A 78 -10.06 -19.21 -9.27
CA SER A 78 -8.74 -19.87 -9.25
C SER A 78 -7.62 -18.87 -9.01
N HIS A 79 -6.63 -19.22 -8.18
CA HIS A 79 -5.52 -18.34 -7.88
C HIS A 79 -4.18 -19.07 -7.83
N ILE A 80 -3.10 -18.35 -8.13
CA ILE A 80 -1.73 -18.83 -8.02
C ILE A 80 -0.89 -17.75 -7.32
N CYS A 81 -0.20 -18.14 -6.23
CA CYS A 81 0.80 -17.31 -5.58
C CYS A 81 2.16 -17.49 -6.25
N ILE A 82 2.85 -16.39 -6.56
CA ILE A 82 4.10 -16.39 -7.31
C ILE A 82 5.10 -15.48 -6.63
N GLU A 83 6.11 -16.03 -6.00
CA GLU A 83 7.21 -15.25 -5.42
C GLU A 83 7.97 -14.48 -6.50
N LYS A 84 8.18 -13.18 -6.25
CA LYS A 84 8.79 -12.22 -7.19
C LYS A 84 8.06 -12.21 -8.54
N GLY A 85 6.74 -12.29 -8.48
CA GLY A 85 5.87 -12.37 -9.64
C GLY A 85 5.98 -11.16 -10.55
N ASP A 86 6.30 -9.99 -10.02
CA ASP A 86 6.54 -8.75 -10.75
C ASP A 86 7.72 -8.81 -11.75
N ASN A 87 8.63 -9.80 -11.59
CA ASN A 87 9.69 -10.07 -12.54
C ASN A 87 9.33 -11.16 -13.57
N LYS A 88 8.23 -11.87 -13.35
CA LYS A 88 7.85 -13.06 -14.15
C LYS A 88 6.61 -12.82 -15.00
N PHE A 89 5.64 -12.04 -14.49
CA PHE A 89 4.34 -11.82 -15.14
C PHE A 89 4.04 -10.33 -15.33
N ARG A 90 3.63 -9.97 -16.54
CA ARG A 90 3.32 -8.57 -16.90
C ARG A 90 2.15 -8.01 -16.11
N SER A 91 1.11 -8.81 -15.84
CA SER A 91 -0.05 -8.41 -15.04
C SER A 91 0.33 -8.06 -13.61
N ILE A 92 1.18 -8.88 -12.96
CA ILE A 92 1.69 -8.59 -11.61
C ILE A 92 2.58 -7.34 -11.63
N ALA A 93 3.45 -7.19 -12.65
CA ALA A 93 4.28 -6.01 -12.80
C ALA A 93 3.44 -4.74 -12.98
N ALA A 94 2.36 -4.80 -13.78
CA ALA A 94 1.43 -3.70 -13.98
C ALA A 94 0.73 -3.30 -12.68
N ALA A 95 0.18 -4.26 -11.94
CA ALA A 95 -0.43 -4.03 -10.63
C ALA A 95 0.57 -3.40 -9.63
N SER A 96 1.83 -3.87 -9.62
CA SER A 96 2.90 -3.31 -8.79
C SER A 96 3.23 -1.85 -9.16
N ILE A 97 3.18 -1.47 -10.44
CA ILE A 97 3.39 -0.10 -10.90
C ILE A 97 2.24 0.79 -10.40
N ILE A 98 0.99 0.39 -10.61
CA ILE A 98 -0.19 1.12 -10.12
C ILE A 98 -0.11 1.33 -8.61
N ALA A 99 0.15 0.27 -7.84
CA ALA A 99 0.25 0.36 -6.39
C ALA A 99 1.38 1.31 -5.93
N LYS A 100 2.56 1.26 -6.58
CA LYS A 100 3.69 2.13 -6.24
C LYS A 100 3.44 3.59 -6.57
N THR A 101 2.82 3.92 -7.69
CA THR A 101 2.50 5.31 -8.05
C THR A 101 1.45 5.88 -7.11
N ASN A 102 0.39 5.13 -6.79
CA ASN A 102 -0.59 5.57 -5.79
C ASN A 102 0.03 5.78 -4.41
N LYS A 103 0.92 4.87 -3.97
CA LYS A 103 1.67 5.08 -2.72
C LYS A 103 2.52 6.35 -2.77
N ASP A 104 3.27 6.57 -3.86
CA ASP A 104 4.13 7.74 -4.00
C ASP A 104 3.30 9.05 -3.94
N ASP A 105 2.11 9.09 -4.53
CA ASP A 105 1.18 10.23 -4.48
C ASP A 105 0.63 10.46 -3.06
N HIS A 106 0.24 9.38 -2.37
CA HIS A 106 -0.22 9.46 -0.98
C HIS A 106 0.87 10.00 -0.06
N VAL A 107 2.10 9.48 -0.18
CA VAL A 107 3.27 9.93 0.58
C VAL A 107 3.59 11.39 0.33
N LEU A 108 3.44 11.87 -0.91
CA LEU A 108 3.65 13.28 -1.23
C LEU A 108 2.61 14.18 -0.55
N LYS A 109 1.34 13.78 -0.53
CA LYS A 109 0.28 14.50 0.20
C LYS A 109 0.60 14.58 1.70
N MET A 110 1.02 13.46 2.32
CA MET A 110 1.45 13.43 3.72
C MET A 110 2.63 14.37 3.97
N HIS A 111 3.62 14.40 3.05
CA HIS A 111 4.76 15.29 3.16
C HIS A 111 4.37 16.77 3.07
N MET A 112 3.44 17.12 2.18
CA MET A 112 2.96 18.50 2.05
C MET A 112 2.24 18.97 3.32
N GLU A 113 1.54 18.09 4.02
CA GLU A 113 0.86 18.38 5.28
C GLU A 113 1.85 18.45 6.48
N TYR A 114 2.86 17.59 6.49
CA TYR A 114 3.87 17.50 7.58
C TYR A 114 5.30 17.37 7.02
N PRO A 115 5.88 18.43 6.46
CA PRO A 115 7.18 18.36 5.78
C PRO A 115 8.36 17.98 6.69
N VAL A 116 8.23 18.19 7.98
CA VAL A 116 9.30 17.94 8.98
C VAL A 116 9.72 16.47 9.06
N TYR A 117 8.88 15.52 8.62
CA TYR A 117 9.19 14.09 8.65
C TYR A 117 9.96 13.59 7.41
N GLY A 118 10.13 14.41 6.38
CA GLY A 118 10.93 14.10 5.20
C GLY A 118 10.42 12.89 4.40
N TRP A 119 9.11 12.66 4.35
CA TRP A 119 8.51 11.51 3.67
C TRP A 119 8.74 11.49 2.16
N ASP A 120 8.94 12.64 1.55
CA ASP A 120 9.30 12.79 0.13
C ASP A 120 10.62 12.10 -0.23
N THR A 121 11.56 12.08 0.72
CA THR A 121 12.90 11.49 0.53
C THR A 121 13.01 10.09 1.13
N ASN A 122 12.41 9.85 2.30
CA ASN A 122 12.50 8.56 2.99
C ASN A 122 11.40 7.55 2.58
N SER A 123 10.40 7.98 1.80
CA SER A 123 9.27 7.15 1.32
C SER A 123 8.57 6.36 2.44
N CYS A 124 8.43 6.95 3.61
CA CYS A 124 7.89 6.36 4.84
C CYS A 124 8.73 5.24 5.44
N TYR A 125 10.01 5.11 5.07
CA TYR A 125 10.93 4.22 5.77
C TYR A 125 11.50 4.89 7.02
N LEU A 126 11.71 4.07 8.05
CA LEU A 126 12.27 4.53 9.32
C LEU A 126 13.78 4.79 9.15
N THR A 127 14.14 6.07 8.97
CA THR A 127 15.51 6.55 8.92
C THR A 127 15.89 7.22 10.25
N ALA A 128 17.18 7.40 10.53
CA ALA A 128 17.62 8.14 11.72
C ALA A 128 16.98 9.53 11.78
N LYS A 129 16.99 10.28 10.66
CA LYS A 129 16.36 11.61 10.56
C LYS A 129 14.85 11.58 10.85
N HIS A 130 14.14 10.54 10.40
CA HIS A 130 12.72 10.38 10.70
C HIS A 130 12.47 10.12 12.19
N ASN A 131 13.33 9.29 12.84
CA ASN A 131 13.27 9.10 14.29
C ASN A 131 13.51 10.39 15.06
N GLU A 132 14.51 11.20 14.65
CA GLU A 132 14.78 12.51 15.26
C GLU A 132 13.55 13.43 15.12
N SER A 133 12.90 13.42 13.96
CA SER A 133 11.68 14.20 13.75
C SER A 133 10.55 13.74 14.67
N ILE A 134 10.36 12.43 14.85
CA ILE A 134 9.36 11.90 15.79
C ILE A 134 9.68 12.32 17.23
N LEU A 135 10.94 12.22 17.66
CA LEU A 135 11.34 12.64 19.00
C LEU A 135 11.14 14.14 19.24
N LYS A 136 11.34 14.96 18.22
CA LYS A 136 11.22 16.41 18.32
C LYS A 136 9.80 16.92 18.20
N TYR A 137 9.00 16.39 17.28
CA TYR A 137 7.70 16.92 16.88
C TYR A 137 6.52 16.00 17.26
N GLY A 138 6.80 14.81 17.84
CA GLY A 138 5.77 13.82 18.14
C GLY A 138 5.37 12.98 16.94
N ILE A 139 4.20 12.37 17.03
CA ILE A 139 3.60 11.59 15.94
C ILE A 139 2.39 12.33 15.35
N THR A 140 2.04 11.99 14.11
CA THR A 140 0.85 12.50 13.42
C THR A 140 -0.19 11.39 13.25
N LYS A 141 -1.36 11.73 12.71
CA LYS A 141 -2.41 10.78 12.31
C LYS A 141 -1.93 9.69 11.34
N TYR A 142 -0.80 9.88 10.66
CA TYR A 142 -0.22 8.94 9.70
C TYR A 142 0.73 7.91 10.30
N HIS A 143 1.14 8.10 11.56
CA HIS A 143 2.05 7.18 12.22
C HIS A 143 1.30 5.98 12.81
N ARG A 144 1.93 4.81 12.73
CA ARG A 144 1.44 3.60 13.39
C ARG A 144 1.78 3.67 14.87
N ARG A 145 0.76 3.84 15.72
CA ARG A 145 0.93 3.99 17.18
C ARG A 145 1.42 2.72 17.87
N THR A 146 1.25 1.56 17.25
CA THR A 146 1.68 0.26 17.80
C THR A 146 3.07 -0.17 17.33
N PHE A 147 3.79 0.65 16.53
CA PHE A 147 5.03 0.24 15.91
C PHE A 147 6.24 1.11 16.30
N GLY A 148 7.39 0.45 16.54
CA GLY A 148 8.68 1.10 16.75
C GLY A 148 8.65 2.15 17.87
N ILE A 149 9.33 3.26 17.63
CA ILE A 149 9.42 4.39 18.57
C ILE A 149 8.06 5.05 18.84
N CYS A 150 7.11 4.94 17.92
CA CYS A 150 5.78 5.55 18.07
C CYS A 150 4.97 4.98 19.25
N LYS A 151 5.34 3.80 19.75
CA LYS A 151 4.64 3.17 20.89
C LYS A 151 4.63 4.02 22.15
N GLN A 152 5.68 4.80 22.37
CA GLN A 152 5.78 5.68 23.55
C GLN A 152 4.82 6.88 23.49
N TRP A 153 4.26 7.17 22.29
CA TRP A 153 3.33 8.28 22.05
C TRP A 153 1.87 7.84 22.00
N LYS A 154 1.56 6.61 22.40
CA LYS A 154 0.21 6.03 22.30
C LYS A 154 -0.87 6.83 23.02
N GLU A 155 -0.50 7.58 24.06
CA GLU A 155 -1.41 8.29 24.96
C GLU A 155 -1.31 9.82 24.90
N LEU A 156 -0.60 10.39 23.91
CA LEU A 156 -0.53 11.83 23.80
C LEU A 156 -1.88 12.42 23.36
N PRO A 157 -2.33 13.50 24.01
CA PRO A 157 -3.54 14.22 23.62
C PRO A 157 -3.47 14.70 22.18
N GLN A 158 -4.63 14.72 21.51
CA GLN A 158 -4.74 15.18 20.11
C GLN A 158 -4.37 16.68 19.92
N ASP A 159 -4.28 17.43 20.99
CA ASP A 159 -4.03 18.88 21.00
C ASP A 159 -2.59 19.26 20.63
N TYR A 160 -1.71 18.29 20.37
CA TYR A 160 -0.33 18.49 19.91
C TYR A 160 -0.13 18.05 18.44
N LEU A 161 -1.20 17.85 17.68
CA LEU A 161 -1.16 17.45 16.28
C LEU A 161 -1.49 18.59 15.34
#